data_435c82c121627cba6aa7c65cad16c614
#
_entry.id   435c82c121627cba6aa7c65cad16c614
#
_cell.length_a   1.000
_cell.length_b   1.000
_cell.length_c   1.000
_cell.angle_alpha   90.00
_cell.angle_beta   90.00
_cell.angle_gamma   90.00
#
_symmetry.space_group_name_H-M   'P 1'
#
loop_
_entity.id
_entity.type
_entity.pdbx_description
1 polymer ?
#
loop_
_entity_poly.entity_id
_entity_poly.type
_entity_poly.pdbx_seq_one_letter_code
_entity_poly.pdbx_strand_id
1 'polypeptide(L)'
;MSPLDDAGRLDHLRAEVAAFHTCLDGDLGAPVAACPGWDVASLATHLGRVHRWATSALGSDDEPAFAPRPGTVPLAGWYADGAAALVGELAARDPAQPCWTLWPPAVVGFWGRRQVPETLVHRWDAQPALGRPPAADADLAADGVAEVVDVMLPRQMALGRQSALAFAHELRDGERSWVIGSGERAVLTAPAADLLLLLWKRRTLGDVLSAGAVLTGPQATAETVLAAALTP
;
A
#
# COMPACT_ATOMS: atom_id res chain seq x y z
N MET A 1 0.05 -12.31 12.09
CA MET A 1 -1.37 -11.97 12.29
C MET A 1 -1.50 -10.47 12.11
N SER A 2 -2.45 -9.98 11.31
CA SER A 2 -2.64 -8.54 11.13
C SER A 2 -3.07 -7.89 12.46
N PRO A 3 -2.52 -6.72 12.82
CA PRO A 3 -2.90 -6.02 14.04
C PRO A 3 -4.30 -5.40 13.98
N LEU A 4 -4.86 -5.22 12.76
CA LEU A 4 -6.14 -4.55 12.56
C LEU A 4 -7.24 -5.55 12.16
N ASP A 5 -8.42 -5.40 12.73
CA ASP A 5 -9.66 -6.02 12.26
C ASP A 5 -10.30 -5.19 11.11
N ASP A 6 -11.39 -5.67 10.54
CA ASP A 6 -12.05 -5.00 9.41
C ASP A 6 -12.63 -3.63 9.79
N ALA A 7 -13.10 -3.46 11.03
CA ALA A 7 -13.61 -2.18 11.52
C ALA A 7 -12.46 -1.16 11.68
N GLY A 8 -11.36 -1.57 12.29
CA GLY A 8 -10.16 -0.75 12.42
C GLY A 8 -9.58 -0.33 11.06
N ARG A 9 -9.55 -1.25 10.08
CA ARG A 9 -9.14 -0.93 8.70
C ARG A 9 -10.05 0.11 8.06
N LEU A 10 -11.37 -0.02 8.24
CA LEU A 10 -12.32 0.94 7.68
C LEU A 10 -12.14 2.34 8.29
N ASP A 11 -11.87 2.44 9.59
CA ASP A 11 -11.61 3.72 10.24
C ASP A 11 -10.29 4.34 9.76
N HIS A 12 -9.25 3.55 9.60
CA HIS A 12 -8.00 4.01 8.97
C HIS A 12 -8.22 4.44 7.53
N LEU A 13 -8.99 3.70 6.72
CA LEU A 13 -9.29 4.12 5.35
C LEU A 13 -9.98 5.48 5.31
N ARG A 14 -10.96 5.72 6.18
CA ARG A 14 -11.64 7.03 6.30
C ARG A 14 -10.63 8.16 6.58
N ALA A 15 -9.72 7.92 7.51
CA ALA A 15 -8.68 8.91 7.85
C ALA A 15 -7.72 9.16 6.68
N GLU A 16 -7.26 8.09 6.02
CA GLU A 16 -6.29 8.17 4.92
C GLU A 16 -6.88 8.84 3.67
N VAL A 17 -8.12 8.53 3.28
CA VAL A 17 -8.77 9.20 2.14
C VAL A 17 -9.01 10.67 2.41
N ALA A 18 -9.38 11.05 3.65
CA ALA A 18 -9.55 12.44 4.04
C ALA A 18 -8.20 13.18 4.02
N ALA A 19 -7.15 12.57 4.57
CA ALA A 19 -5.81 13.15 4.59
C ALA A 19 -5.23 13.30 3.16
N PHE A 20 -5.43 12.32 2.28
CA PHE A 20 -5.03 12.46 0.87
C PHE A 20 -5.83 13.57 0.16
N HIS A 21 -7.14 13.67 0.42
CA HIS A 21 -7.97 14.72 -0.17
C HIS A 21 -7.43 16.13 0.15
N THR A 22 -6.88 16.37 1.36
CA THR A 22 -6.26 17.65 1.69
C THR A 22 -5.03 17.99 0.83
N CYS A 23 -4.40 17.00 0.21
CA CYS A 23 -3.29 17.24 -0.72
C CYS A 23 -3.78 17.88 -2.02
N LEU A 24 -5.06 17.75 -2.36
CA LEU A 24 -5.64 18.30 -3.58
C LEU A 24 -5.94 19.81 -3.50
N ASP A 25 -5.78 20.41 -2.31
CA ASP A 25 -5.83 21.87 -2.11
C ASP A 25 -4.49 22.54 -2.45
N GLY A 26 -3.42 21.75 -2.70
CA GLY A 26 -2.08 22.24 -2.99
C GLY A 26 -1.80 22.38 -4.49
N ASP A 27 -0.51 22.47 -4.82
CA ASP A 27 -0.07 22.48 -6.21
C ASP A 27 -0.21 21.11 -6.85
N LEU A 28 -1.23 20.95 -7.69
CA LEU A 28 -1.50 19.68 -8.40
C LEU A 28 -0.43 19.34 -9.45
N GLY A 29 0.36 20.31 -9.91
CA GLY A 29 1.49 20.13 -10.82
C GLY A 29 2.81 19.79 -10.11
N ALA A 30 2.83 19.75 -8.78
CA ALA A 30 4.04 19.40 -8.03
C ALA A 30 4.52 17.99 -8.35
N PRO A 31 5.81 17.79 -8.73
CA PRO A 31 6.32 16.47 -9.10
C PRO A 31 6.41 15.54 -7.90
N VAL A 32 5.96 14.30 -8.07
CA VAL A 32 6.01 13.24 -7.05
C VAL A 32 7.28 12.42 -7.22
N ALA A 33 8.27 12.64 -6.36
CA ALA A 33 9.60 12.04 -6.49
C ALA A 33 9.57 10.49 -6.48
N ALA A 34 8.66 9.90 -5.70
CA ALA A 34 8.51 8.45 -5.58
C ALA A 34 7.84 7.79 -6.81
N CYS A 35 7.21 8.58 -7.69
CA CYS A 35 6.52 8.12 -8.90
C CYS A 35 7.06 8.89 -10.12
N PRO A 36 8.21 8.49 -10.70
CA PRO A 36 8.85 9.23 -11.79
C PRO A 36 7.91 9.53 -12.96
N GLY A 37 7.84 10.80 -13.35
CA GLY A 37 6.96 11.29 -14.41
C GLY A 37 5.53 11.62 -13.96
N TRP A 38 5.21 11.45 -12.67
CA TRP A 38 3.91 11.81 -12.10
C TRP A 38 3.99 13.14 -11.33
N ASP A 39 2.89 13.86 -11.37
CA ASP A 39 2.55 14.97 -10.50
C ASP A 39 1.43 14.57 -9.52
N VAL A 40 1.07 15.46 -8.61
CA VAL A 40 -0.01 15.24 -7.65
C VAL A 40 -1.35 14.95 -8.35
N ALA A 41 -1.63 15.60 -9.49
CA ALA A 41 -2.85 15.33 -10.26
C ALA A 41 -2.87 13.92 -10.85
N SER A 42 -1.76 13.43 -11.37
CA SER A 42 -1.60 12.08 -11.89
C SER A 42 -1.78 11.04 -10.79
N LEU A 43 -1.17 11.28 -9.62
CA LEU A 43 -1.29 10.42 -8.44
C LEU A 43 -2.74 10.35 -7.94
N ALA A 44 -3.42 11.50 -7.82
CA ALA A 44 -4.83 11.56 -7.43
C ALA A 44 -5.76 10.89 -8.45
N THR A 45 -5.45 11.03 -9.74
CA THR A 45 -6.18 10.33 -10.81
C THR A 45 -6.00 8.81 -10.69
N HIS A 46 -4.79 8.34 -10.44
CA HIS A 46 -4.51 6.92 -10.21
C HIS A 46 -5.31 6.40 -9.02
N LEU A 47 -5.14 7.01 -7.85
CA LEU A 47 -5.77 6.54 -6.61
C LEU A 47 -7.31 6.59 -6.68
N GLY A 48 -7.89 7.64 -7.27
CA GLY A 48 -9.33 7.73 -7.47
C GLY A 48 -9.88 6.67 -8.45
N ARG A 49 -9.08 6.22 -9.43
CA ARG A 49 -9.40 5.07 -10.30
C ARG A 49 -9.34 3.76 -9.53
N VAL A 50 -8.30 3.57 -8.70
CA VAL A 50 -8.14 2.38 -7.85
C VAL A 50 -9.31 2.23 -6.89
N HIS A 51 -9.75 3.32 -6.23
CA HIS A 51 -10.91 3.31 -5.34
C HIS A 51 -12.20 2.86 -6.06
N ARG A 52 -12.46 3.41 -7.26
CA ARG A 52 -13.63 3.03 -8.05
C ARG A 52 -13.57 1.59 -8.57
N TRP A 53 -12.39 1.16 -8.97
CA TRP A 53 -12.18 -0.21 -9.39
C TRP A 53 -12.44 -1.20 -8.26
N ALA A 54 -11.91 -0.92 -7.05
CA ALA A 54 -12.19 -1.70 -5.85
C ALA A 54 -13.69 -1.70 -5.53
N THR A 55 -14.37 -0.54 -5.58
CA THR A 55 -15.82 -0.43 -5.38
C THR A 55 -16.59 -1.33 -6.36
N SER A 56 -16.20 -1.33 -7.63
CA SER A 56 -16.84 -2.18 -8.66
C SER A 56 -16.59 -3.68 -8.40
N ALA A 57 -15.44 -4.03 -7.82
CA ALA A 57 -15.11 -5.41 -7.48
C ALA A 57 -15.97 -5.98 -6.36
N LEU A 58 -16.46 -5.14 -5.42
CA LEU A 58 -17.28 -5.58 -4.28
C LEU A 58 -18.63 -6.21 -4.69
N GLY A 59 -19.07 -6.00 -5.91
CA GLY A 59 -20.33 -6.55 -6.44
C GLY A 59 -20.12 -7.43 -7.68
N SER A 60 -18.90 -7.90 -7.94
CA SER A 60 -18.54 -8.65 -9.14
C SER A 60 -17.91 -9.99 -8.80
N ASP A 61 -18.17 -11.01 -9.62
CA ASP A 61 -17.48 -12.31 -9.60
C ASP A 61 -16.24 -12.30 -10.52
N ASP A 62 -16.14 -11.32 -11.44
CA ASP A 62 -15.05 -11.16 -12.41
C ASP A 62 -14.31 -9.84 -12.21
N GLU A 63 -13.09 -9.72 -12.80
CA GLU A 63 -12.31 -8.50 -12.78
C GLU A 63 -13.04 -7.32 -13.46
N PRO A 64 -13.36 -6.25 -12.71
CA PRO A 64 -14.01 -5.08 -13.30
C PRO A 64 -13.07 -4.29 -14.22
N ALA A 65 -13.64 -3.52 -15.14
CA ALA A 65 -12.86 -2.61 -15.98
C ALA A 65 -12.20 -1.50 -15.14
N PHE A 66 -10.92 -1.26 -15.39
CA PHE A 66 -10.17 -0.14 -14.79
C PHE A 66 -10.42 1.15 -15.60
N ALA A 67 -11.59 1.78 -15.38
CA ALA A 67 -12.08 2.89 -16.17
C ALA A 67 -11.21 4.17 -16.02
N PRO A 68 -11.04 4.98 -17.10
CA PRO A 68 -10.37 6.27 -17.01
C PRO A 68 -11.23 7.31 -16.28
N ARG A 69 -10.60 8.36 -15.75
CA ARG A 69 -11.31 9.53 -15.23
C ARG A 69 -11.94 10.32 -16.39
N PRO A 70 -13.21 10.72 -16.28
CA PRO A 70 -13.82 11.65 -17.25
C PRO A 70 -13.11 13.02 -17.20
N GLY A 71 -12.64 13.51 -18.35
CA GLY A 71 -11.85 14.74 -18.44
C GLY A 71 -12.58 16.03 -18.03
N THR A 72 -13.89 16.01 -17.99
CA THR A 72 -14.74 17.18 -17.67
C THR A 72 -15.05 17.35 -16.18
N VAL A 73 -14.69 16.36 -15.33
CA VAL A 73 -15.02 16.40 -13.90
C VAL A 73 -13.84 16.99 -13.11
N PRO A 74 -14.04 17.98 -12.22
CA PRO A 74 -13.00 18.51 -11.34
C PRO A 74 -12.36 17.39 -10.51
N LEU A 75 -11.01 17.37 -10.42
CA LEU A 75 -10.26 16.26 -9.85
C LEU A 75 -10.59 16.00 -8.38
N ALA A 76 -10.59 17.06 -7.55
CA ALA A 76 -10.82 16.92 -6.11
C ALA A 76 -12.21 16.35 -5.80
N GLY A 77 -13.26 16.88 -6.43
CA GLY A 77 -14.64 16.35 -6.29
C GLY A 77 -14.73 14.91 -6.80
N TRP A 78 -14.16 14.63 -7.96
CA TRP A 78 -14.17 13.28 -8.52
C TRP A 78 -13.42 12.27 -7.60
N TYR A 79 -12.29 12.64 -7.01
CA TYR A 79 -11.59 11.82 -6.03
C TYR A 79 -12.47 11.59 -4.79
N ALA A 80 -13.00 12.66 -4.20
CA ALA A 80 -13.83 12.60 -2.99
C ALA A 80 -15.06 11.69 -3.17
N ASP A 81 -15.77 11.81 -4.29
CA ASP A 81 -16.93 10.97 -4.60
C ASP A 81 -16.56 9.49 -4.69
N GLY A 82 -15.41 9.17 -5.31
CA GLY A 82 -14.93 7.78 -5.41
C GLY A 82 -14.49 7.19 -4.08
N ALA A 83 -13.80 7.98 -3.27
CA ALA A 83 -13.39 7.58 -1.93
C ALA A 83 -14.59 7.37 -1.00
N ALA A 84 -15.57 8.28 -1.05
CA ALA A 84 -16.80 8.15 -0.27
C ALA A 84 -17.62 6.92 -0.67
N ALA A 85 -17.73 6.64 -1.97
CA ALA A 85 -18.41 5.43 -2.47
C ALA A 85 -17.72 4.16 -1.97
N LEU A 86 -16.39 4.07 -2.07
CA LEU A 86 -15.64 2.91 -1.57
C LEU A 86 -15.86 2.68 -0.08
N VAL A 87 -15.70 3.73 0.73
CA VAL A 87 -15.89 3.67 2.18
C VAL A 87 -17.32 3.27 2.53
N GLY A 88 -18.32 3.83 1.83
CA GLY A 88 -19.74 3.51 2.03
C GLY A 88 -20.07 2.06 1.71
N GLU A 89 -19.58 1.56 0.57
CA GLU A 89 -19.80 0.16 0.15
C GLU A 89 -19.12 -0.85 1.09
N LEU A 90 -17.89 -0.58 1.52
CA LEU A 90 -17.20 -1.42 2.49
C LEU A 90 -17.90 -1.44 3.86
N ALA A 91 -18.44 -0.29 4.30
CA ALA A 91 -19.18 -0.19 5.56
C ALA A 91 -20.54 -0.90 5.52
N ALA A 92 -21.16 -1.01 4.35
CA ALA A 92 -22.49 -1.58 4.18
C ALA A 92 -22.50 -3.11 3.95
N ARG A 93 -21.34 -3.72 3.66
CA ARG A 93 -21.23 -5.13 3.30
C ARG A 93 -20.63 -5.97 4.42
N ASP A 94 -20.99 -7.24 4.43
CA ASP A 94 -20.31 -8.24 5.26
C ASP A 94 -18.89 -8.47 4.68
N PRO A 95 -17.82 -8.31 5.49
CA PRO A 95 -16.45 -8.62 5.05
C PRO A 95 -16.25 -10.04 4.51
N ALA A 96 -17.06 -11.00 4.94
CA ALA A 96 -17.04 -12.38 4.44
C ALA A 96 -17.83 -12.58 3.14
N GLN A 97 -18.56 -11.57 2.65
CA GLN A 97 -19.31 -11.68 1.39
C GLN A 97 -18.37 -11.96 0.22
N PRO A 98 -18.63 -12.98 -0.62
CA PRO A 98 -17.83 -13.28 -1.80
C PRO A 98 -17.81 -12.11 -2.80
N CYS A 99 -16.65 -11.89 -3.41
CA CYS A 99 -16.47 -10.97 -4.53
C CYS A 99 -15.14 -11.28 -5.25
N TRP A 100 -14.94 -10.71 -6.44
CA TRP A 100 -13.65 -10.77 -7.11
C TRP A 100 -12.56 -10.04 -6.33
N THR A 101 -11.34 -10.60 -6.32
CA THR A 101 -10.16 -10.01 -5.68
C THR A 101 -8.89 -10.29 -6.46
N LEU A 102 -7.85 -9.50 -6.23
CA LEU A 102 -6.51 -9.67 -6.83
C LEU A 102 -5.80 -10.95 -6.37
N TRP A 103 -6.12 -11.43 -5.17
CA TRP A 103 -5.51 -12.56 -4.49
C TRP A 103 -6.47 -13.12 -3.44
N PRO A 104 -6.43 -14.42 -3.12
CA PRO A 104 -7.27 -14.95 -2.04
C PRO A 104 -7.05 -14.27 -0.69
N PRO A 105 -8.07 -14.22 0.17
CA PRO A 105 -9.42 -14.75 -0.03
C PRO A 105 -10.29 -13.85 -0.93
N ALA A 106 -11.18 -14.48 -1.71
CA ALA A 106 -12.09 -13.77 -2.63
C ALA A 106 -13.32 -13.25 -1.88
N VAL A 107 -13.14 -12.26 -1.02
CA VAL A 107 -14.17 -11.66 -0.15
C VAL A 107 -14.00 -10.15 -0.03
N VAL A 108 -15.06 -9.45 0.36
CA VAL A 108 -15.10 -8.00 0.58
C VAL A 108 -13.98 -7.50 1.50
N GLY A 109 -13.67 -8.21 2.59
CA GLY A 109 -12.63 -7.86 3.56
C GLY A 109 -11.23 -7.74 2.94
N PHE A 110 -10.95 -8.45 1.83
CA PHE A 110 -9.72 -8.28 1.06
C PHE A 110 -9.56 -6.82 0.59
N TRP A 111 -10.62 -6.23 0.04
CA TRP A 111 -10.59 -4.86 -0.46
C TRP A 111 -10.48 -3.84 0.67
N GLY A 112 -11.15 -4.08 1.79
CA GLY A 112 -10.96 -3.28 3.01
C GLY A 112 -9.50 -3.25 3.44
N ARG A 113 -8.82 -4.41 3.48
CA ARG A 113 -7.40 -4.50 3.78
C ARG A 113 -6.53 -3.83 2.72
N ARG A 114 -6.79 -4.09 1.43
CA ARG A 114 -5.93 -3.64 0.32
C ARG A 114 -5.94 -2.12 0.13
N GLN A 115 -7.10 -1.46 0.33
CA GLN A 115 -7.23 -0.03 0.02
C GLN A 115 -6.58 0.87 1.07
N VAL A 116 -6.35 0.39 2.29
CA VAL A 116 -5.74 1.18 3.36
C VAL A 116 -4.26 1.45 3.09
N PRO A 117 -3.35 0.46 2.93
CA PRO A 117 -1.95 0.71 2.60
C PRO A 117 -1.76 1.35 1.21
N GLU A 118 -2.63 1.07 0.23
CA GLU A 118 -2.64 1.77 -1.06
C GLU A 118 -2.81 3.28 -0.86
N THR A 119 -3.82 3.68 -0.10
CA THR A 119 -4.10 5.09 0.16
C THR A 119 -2.99 5.74 1.01
N LEU A 120 -2.50 5.04 2.05
CA LEU A 120 -1.40 5.49 2.91
C LEU A 120 -0.14 5.78 2.10
N VAL A 121 0.32 4.83 1.27
CA VAL A 121 1.56 4.98 0.49
C VAL A 121 1.44 6.16 -0.47
N HIS A 122 0.32 6.31 -1.15
CA HIS A 122 0.12 7.43 -2.07
C HIS A 122 -0.09 8.78 -1.37
N ARG A 123 -0.68 8.81 -0.18
CA ARG A 123 -0.66 10.01 0.66
C ARG A 123 0.77 10.37 1.08
N TRP A 124 1.56 9.38 1.47
CA TRP A 124 2.98 9.56 1.75
C TRP A 124 3.72 10.13 0.55
N ASP A 125 3.43 9.67 -0.66
CA ASP A 125 4.04 10.16 -1.90
C ASP A 125 3.66 11.63 -2.20
N ALA A 126 2.39 12.01 -1.95
CA ALA A 126 1.88 13.36 -2.22
C ALA A 126 2.38 14.42 -1.23
N GLN A 127 2.48 14.09 0.06
CA GLN A 127 2.80 15.06 1.11
C GLN A 127 4.16 15.76 0.94
N PRO A 128 5.28 15.04 0.68
CA PRO A 128 6.57 15.68 0.43
C PRO A 128 6.59 16.58 -0.82
N ALA A 129 5.86 16.20 -1.88
CA ALA A 129 5.72 17.02 -3.08
C ALA A 129 5.12 18.40 -2.78
N LEU A 130 4.34 18.50 -1.70
CA LEU A 130 3.68 19.72 -1.22
C LEU A 130 4.42 20.35 -0.03
N GLY A 131 5.63 19.92 0.30
CA GLY A 131 6.40 20.42 1.44
C GLY A 131 5.81 20.04 2.81
N ARG A 132 4.97 19.02 2.89
CA ARG A 132 4.33 18.55 4.12
C ARG A 132 5.06 17.33 4.66
N PRO A 133 5.37 17.25 5.97
CA PRO A 133 5.98 16.05 6.54
C PRO A 133 4.98 14.88 6.52
N PRO A 134 5.36 13.75 5.93
CA PRO A 134 4.49 12.59 5.97
C PRO A 134 4.61 11.88 7.33
N ALA A 135 3.49 11.29 7.78
CA ALA A 135 3.43 10.44 8.95
C ALA A 135 2.62 9.17 8.63
N ALA A 136 2.93 8.07 9.29
CA ALA A 136 2.17 6.83 9.18
C ALA A 136 1.87 6.30 10.58
N ASP A 137 0.64 5.82 10.77
CA ASP A 137 0.27 5.07 11.96
C ASP A 137 1.03 3.74 12.00
N ALA A 138 1.52 3.35 13.19
CA ALA A 138 2.39 2.18 13.33
C ALA A 138 1.63 0.85 13.09
N ASP A 139 0.37 0.76 13.50
CA ASP A 139 -0.43 -0.46 13.33
C ASP A 139 -0.89 -0.60 11.88
N LEU A 140 -1.24 0.52 11.25
CA LEU A 140 -1.54 0.57 9.83
C LEU A 140 -0.33 0.20 8.97
N ALA A 141 0.83 0.74 9.29
CA ALA A 141 2.07 0.40 8.58
C ALA A 141 2.43 -1.08 8.74
N ALA A 142 2.25 -1.65 9.93
CA ALA A 142 2.46 -3.07 10.17
C ALA A 142 1.49 -3.97 9.40
N ASP A 143 0.21 -3.58 9.26
CA ASP A 143 -0.75 -4.28 8.39
C ASP A 143 -0.33 -4.21 6.92
N GLY A 144 0.21 -3.07 6.48
CA GLY A 144 0.76 -2.90 5.14
C GLY A 144 2.01 -3.76 4.87
N VAL A 145 2.92 -3.90 5.85
CA VAL A 145 4.05 -4.84 5.74
C VAL A 145 3.55 -6.28 5.60
N ALA A 146 2.57 -6.68 6.43
CA ALA A 146 1.95 -8.00 6.34
C ALA A 146 1.27 -8.21 4.97
N GLU A 147 0.60 -7.19 4.40
CA GLU A 147 0.01 -7.28 3.06
C GLU A 147 1.05 -7.56 1.97
N VAL A 148 2.21 -6.89 2.02
CA VAL A 148 3.28 -7.17 1.03
C VAL A 148 3.71 -8.63 1.09
N VAL A 149 3.85 -9.19 2.28
CA VAL A 149 4.29 -10.58 2.48
C VAL A 149 3.20 -11.58 2.11
N ASP A 150 1.95 -11.33 2.52
CA ASP A 150 0.84 -12.29 2.40
C ASP A 150 0.13 -12.23 1.05
N VAL A 151 0.16 -11.06 0.39
CA VAL A 151 -0.65 -10.78 -0.82
C VAL A 151 0.22 -10.40 -2.00
N MET A 152 1.02 -9.31 -1.87
CA MET A 152 1.70 -8.73 -3.02
C MET A 152 2.77 -9.67 -3.58
N LEU A 153 3.72 -10.12 -2.75
CA LEU A 153 4.77 -11.03 -3.19
C LEU A 153 4.23 -12.35 -3.77
N PRO A 154 3.32 -13.09 -3.09
CA PRO A 154 2.71 -14.30 -3.67
C PRO A 154 2.03 -14.04 -5.02
N ARG A 155 1.35 -12.90 -5.16
CA ARG A 155 0.74 -12.50 -6.42
C ARG A 155 1.79 -12.22 -7.51
N GLN A 156 2.87 -11.52 -7.21
CA GLN A 156 3.96 -11.27 -8.18
C GLN A 156 4.60 -12.58 -8.64
N MET A 157 4.74 -13.55 -7.73
CA MET A 157 5.23 -14.89 -8.07
C MET A 157 4.24 -15.65 -8.97
N ALA A 158 2.95 -15.64 -8.66
CA ALA A 158 1.91 -16.26 -9.47
C ALA A 158 1.80 -15.67 -10.88
N LEU A 159 2.06 -14.36 -11.02
CA LEU A 159 2.11 -13.66 -12.31
C LEU A 159 3.43 -13.89 -13.08
N GLY A 160 4.38 -14.65 -12.53
CA GLY A 160 5.68 -14.89 -13.15
C GLY A 160 6.62 -13.66 -13.16
N ARG A 161 6.28 -12.60 -12.42
CA ARG A 161 7.08 -11.37 -12.34
C ARG A 161 8.21 -11.46 -11.32
N GLN A 162 8.09 -12.39 -10.37
CA GLN A 162 9.10 -12.69 -9.36
C GLN A 162 9.24 -14.21 -9.23
N SER A 163 10.50 -14.70 -9.28
CA SER A 163 10.85 -16.08 -8.97
C SER A 163 10.95 -16.30 -7.46
N ALA A 164 10.98 -17.56 -7.02
CA ALA A 164 11.23 -17.89 -5.62
C ALA A 164 12.55 -17.27 -5.15
N LEU A 165 12.54 -16.67 -3.97
CA LEU A 165 13.70 -16.03 -3.38
C LEU A 165 14.54 -17.07 -2.62
N ALA A 166 15.83 -17.19 -2.99
CA ALA A 166 16.78 -18.13 -2.40
C ALA A 166 17.41 -17.64 -1.08
N PHE A 167 17.10 -16.38 -0.70
CA PHE A 167 17.53 -15.77 0.55
C PHE A 167 16.30 -15.33 1.35
N ALA A 168 16.46 -15.23 2.68
CA ALA A 168 15.40 -14.75 3.54
C ALA A 168 15.74 -13.36 4.11
N HIS A 169 14.73 -12.48 4.14
CA HIS A 169 14.82 -11.23 4.88
C HIS A 169 13.73 -11.23 5.95
N GLU A 170 14.13 -11.24 7.20
CA GLU A 170 13.23 -11.10 8.34
C GLU A 170 13.16 -9.63 8.74
N LEU A 171 11.96 -9.08 8.74
CA LEU A 171 11.65 -7.71 9.13
C LEU A 171 11.05 -7.74 10.52
N ARG A 172 11.50 -6.85 11.42
CA ARG A 172 11.05 -6.79 12.83
C ARG A 172 10.64 -5.38 13.24
N ASP A 173 9.52 -5.28 13.95
CA ASP A 173 9.09 -4.07 14.65
C ASP A 173 8.59 -4.47 16.06
N GLY A 174 9.44 -4.28 17.06
CA GLY A 174 9.18 -4.79 18.41
C GLY A 174 9.02 -6.32 18.42
N GLU A 175 7.86 -6.80 18.86
CA GLU A 175 7.52 -8.23 18.88
C GLU A 175 6.96 -8.75 17.55
N ARG A 176 6.68 -7.85 16.58
CA ARG A 176 6.19 -8.23 15.27
C ARG A 176 7.32 -8.69 14.38
N SER A 177 7.09 -9.72 13.58
CA SER A 177 8.06 -10.13 12.56
C SER A 177 7.37 -10.66 11.31
N TRP A 178 8.01 -10.44 10.16
CA TRP A 178 7.59 -10.91 8.84
C TRP A 178 8.80 -11.49 8.12
N VAL A 179 8.62 -12.56 7.38
CA VAL A 179 9.70 -13.21 6.64
C VAL A 179 9.39 -13.23 5.16
N ILE A 180 10.31 -12.71 4.36
CA ILE A 180 10.27 -12.71 2.89
C ILE A 180 11.33 -13.67 2.40
N GLY A 181 10.96 -14.64 1.55
CA GLY A 181 11.88 -15.62 0.98
C GLY A 181 12.27 -16.74 1.95
N SER A 182 13.31 -17.48 1.60
CA SER A 182 13.81 -18.65 2.33
C SER A 182 15.33 -18.78 2.17
N GLY A 183 15.99 -19.58 3.03
CA GLY A 183 17.45 -19.82 2.97
C GLY A 183 18.24 -18.96 3.94
N GLU A 184 19.45 -18.52 3.53
CA GLU A 184 20.29 -17.63 4.35
C GLU A 184 19.55 -16.35 4.70
N ARG A 185 19.63 -15.94 5.98
CA ARG A 185 18.76 -14.89 6.53
C ARG A 185 19.54 -13.65 6.96
N ALA A 186 19.02 -12.48 6.52
CA ALA A 186 19.30 -11.20 7.14
C ALA A 186 18.08 -10.75 7.96
N VAL A 187 18.30 -10.04 9.07
CA VAL A 187 17.24 -9.52 9.95
C VAL A 187 17.38 -8.00 10.04
N LEU A 188 16.33 -7.28 9.68
CA LEU A 188 16.24 -5.83 9.82
C LEU A 188 15.21 -5.48 10.88
N THR A 189 15.63 -4.78 11.92
CA THR A 189 14.76 -4.23 12.97
C THR A 189 14.61 -2.73 12.75
N ALA A 190 13.38 -2.28 12.51
CA ALA A 190 13.03 -0.88 12.28
C ALA A 190 11.55 -0.64 12.60
N PRO A 191 11.11 0.62 12.79
CA PRO A 191 9.68 0.94 12.87
C PRO A 191 8.90 0.45 11.64
N ALA A 192 7.68 -0.04 11.83
CA ALA A 192 6.84 -0.58 10.75
C ALA A 192 6.66 0.39 9.58
N ALA A 193 6.57 1.70 9.85
CA ALA A 193 6.49 2.72 8.80
C ALA A 193 7.72 2.71 7.88
N ASP A 194 8.92 2.57 8.45
CA ASP A 194 10.16 2.50 7.68
C ASP A 194 10.25 1.19 6.88
N LEU A 195 9.82 0.08 7.47
CA LEU A 195 9.75 -1.22 6.80
C LEU A 195 8.77 -1.19 5.62
N LEU A 196 7.59 -0.62 5.80
CA LEU A 196 6.59 -0.48 4.73
C LEU A 196 7.15 0.33 3.56
N LEU A 197 7.72 1.50 3.83
CA LEU A 197 8.27 2.39 2.81
C LEU A 197 9.49 1.79 2.11
N LEU A 198 10.29 1.00 2.82
CA LEU A 198 11.38 0.23 2.25
C LEU A 198 10.86 -0.82 1.25
N LEU A 199 9.84 -1.59 1.61
CA LEU A 199 9.23 -2.60 0.74
C LEU A 199 8.56 -1.99 -0.49
N TRP A 200 7.99 -0.80 -0.36
CA TRP A 200 7.41 -0.02 -1.46
C TRP A 200 8.44 0.82 -2.22
N LYS A 201 9.74 0.69 -1.91
CA LYS A 201 10.86 1.43 -2.57
C LYS A 201 10.75 2.95 -2.45
N ARG A 202 10.14 3.45 -1.38
CA ARG A 202 10.06 4.87 -1.00
C ARG A 202 11.23 5.30 -0.12
N ARG A 203 11.90 4.32 0.49
CA ARG A 203 13.18 4.48 1.22
C ARG A 203 14.15 3.41 0.75
N THR A 204 15.44 3.71 0.82
CA THR A 204 16.50 2.73 0.62
C THR A 204 16.88 2.06 1.94
N LEU A 205 17.57 0.92 1.88
CA LEU A 205 18.13 0.29 3.08
C LEU A 205 19.09 1.26 3.81
N GLY A 206 19.90 2.02 3.06
CA GLY A 206 20.78 3.04 3.63
C GLY A 206 20.03 4.13 4.39
N ASP A 207 18.90 4.61 3.88
CA ASP A 207 18.06 5.62 4.57
C ASP A 207 17.54 5.09 5.90
N VAL A 208 17.06 3.84 5.90
CA VAL A 208 16.48 3.21 7.09
C VAL A 208 17.55 2.95 8.14
N LEU A 209 18.73 2.48 7.74
CA LEU A 209 19.89 2.29 8.63
C LEU A 209 20.37 3.62 9.20
N SER A 210 20.43 4.69 8.39
CA SER A 210 20.81 6.03 8.85
C SER A 210 19.79 6.63 9.83
N ALA A 211 18.54 6.17 9.79
CA ALA A 211 17.48 6.54 10.74
C ALA A 211 17.51 5.72 12.04
N GLY A 212 18.47 4.80 12.21
CA GLY A 212 18.67 4.04 13.45
C GLY A 212 18.17 2.60 13.41
N ALA A 213 17.77 2.09 12.24
CA ALA A 213 17.46 0.66 12.09
C ALA A 213 18.71 -0.21 12.30
N VAL A 214 18.50 -1.44 12.73
CA VAL A 214 19.56 -2.41 12.99
C VAL A 214 19.46 -3.59 12.03
N LEU A 215 20.50 -3.80 11.23
CA LEU A 215 20.64 -4.96 10.36
C LEU A 215 21.61 -5.97 11.00
N THR A 216 21.19 -7.23 11.06
CA THR A 216 22.01 -8.38 11.44
C THR A 216 22.02 -9.43 10.33
N GLY A 217 23.15 -10.11 10.14
CA GLY A 217 23.36 -11.02 9.01
C GLY A 217 23.93 -10.30 7.77
N PRO A 218 24.07 -11.02 6.64
CA PRO A 218 24.71 -10.44 5.45
C PRO A 218 23.87 -9.35 4.79
N GLN A 219 24.45 -8.16 4.66
CA GLN A 219 23.77 -7.03 3.99
C GLN A 219 23.39 -7.37 2.54
N ALA A 220 24.25 -8.09 1.81
CA ALA A 220 23.99 -8.52 0.45
C ALA A 220 22.72 -9.39 0.34
N THR A 221 22.41 -10.19 1.36
CA THR A 221 21.18 -10.98 1.45
C THR A 221 19.95 -10.07 1.53
N ALA A 222 19.98 -9.05 2.41
CA ALA A 222 18.91 -8.08 2.53
C ALA A 222 18.70 -7.30 1.22
N GLU A 223 19.77 -6.80 0.63
CA GLU A 223 19.73 -6.05 -0.64
C GLU A 223 19.16 -6.89 -1.78
N THR A 224 19.54 -8.17 -1.87
CA THR A 224 19.02 -9.09 -2.89
C THR A 224 17.50 -9.28 -2.76
N VAL A 225 16.98 -9.49 -1.55
CA VAL A 225 15.54 -9.62 -1.33
C VAL A 225 14.81 -8.30 -1.60
N LEU A 226 15.37 -7.17 -1.18
CA LEU A 226 14.77 -5.85 -1.40
C LEU A 226 14.79 -5.40 -2.87
N ALA A 227 15.71 -5.92 -3.68
CA ALA A 227 15.75 -5.67 -5.12
C ALA A 227 14.64 -6.39 -5.89
N ALA A 228 14.03 -7.42 -5.28
CA ALA A 228 12.96 -8.21 -5.89
C ALA A 228 11.70 -7.36 -6.21
N ALA A 229 10.85 -7.87 -7.11
CA ALA A 229 9.54 -7.29 -7.41
C ALA A 229 8.53 -7.69 -6.31
N LEU A 230 8.61 -7.03 -5.15
CA LEU A 230 7.77 -7.31 -3.99
C LEU A 230 6.37 -6.72 -4.13
N THR A 231 6.27 -5.57 -4.79
CA THR A 231 5.03 -4.81 -5.03
C THR A 231 4.84 -4.56 -6.53
N PRO A 232 3.67 -4.12 -6.99
CA PRO A 232 3.39 -3.81 -8.39
C PRO A 232 4.32 -2.78 -8.99
#